data_45ed60fd3ab4b313b3c402e6083f2025
#
_entry.id   45ed60fd3ab4b313b3c402e6083f2025
#
_cell.length_a   1.000
_cell.length_b   1.000
_cell.length_c   1.000
_cell.angle_alpha   90.00
_cell.angle_beta   90.00
_cell.angle_gamma   90.00
#
_symmetry.space_group_name_H-M   'P 1'
#
loop_
_entity.id
_entity.type
_entity.pdbx_description
1 polymer ?
#
loop_
_entity_poly.entity_id
_entity_poly.type
_entity_poly.pdbx_seq_one_letter_code
_entity_poly.pdbx_strand_id
1 'polypeptide(L)'
;MNAQRLLQHCTAFDTSILVRLATGDPEDGFEQCVRKLTALIERDDAEVFASNQVIGEAYVALQHHYGVSKLDARAALASVLKSGLVAPLNGAGVFAALEADAGCGLLDRLIADDYRRAELTTLMLDRKMSALSEVRRL
;
A
#
# COMPACT_ATOMS: atom_id res chain seq x y z
N MET A 1 -23.65 -4.00 17.98
CA MET A 1 -23.10 -3.06 16.97
C MET A 1 -23.72 -3.38 15.63
N ASN A 2 -24.34 -2.43 14.94
CA ASN A 2 -24.95 -2.71 13.66
C ASN A 2 -23.91 -2.55 12.52
N ALA A 3 -24.20 -3.13 11.36
CA ALA A 3 -23.29 -3.12 10.20
C ALA A 3 -22.98 -1.69 9.71
N GLN A 4 -23.95 -0.79 9.81
CA GLN A 4 -23.80 0.60 9.39
C GLN A 4 -22.77 1.36 10.25
N ARG A 5 -22.71 1.07 11.55
CA ARG A 5 -21.72 1.65 12.45
C ARG A 5 -20.31 1.13 12.14
N LEU A 6 -20.17 -0.17 11.82
CA LEU A 6 -18.90 -0.76 11.40
C LEU A 6 -18.39 -0.12 10.10
N LEU A 7 -19.26 0.12 9.13
CA LEU A 7 -18.89 0.76 7.86
C LEU A 7 -18.45 2.22 8.04
N GLN A 8 -18.98 2.93 9.03
CA GLN A 8 -18.60 4.31 9.33
C GLN A 8 -17.17 4.43 9.88
N HIS A 9 -16.61 3.34 10.42
CA HIS A 9 -15.28 3.33 11.00
C HIS A 9 -14.18 2.89 10.02
N CYS A 10 -14.55 2.43 8.83
CA CYS A 10 -13.60 2.04 7.81
C CYS A 10 -13.36 3.22 6.86
N THR A 11 -12.12 3.65 6.76
CA THR A 11 -11.72 4.80 5.96
C THR A 11 -10.57 4.42 5.03
N ALA A 12 -10.55 4.98 3.83
CA ALA A 12 -9.45 4.80 2.89
C ALA A 12 -8.95 6.17 2.43
N PHE A 13 -7.69 6.23 2.00
CA PHE A 13 -7.14 7.46 1.48
C PHE A 13 -6.44 7.26 0.13
N ASP A 14 -6.15 8.35 -0.54
CA ASP A 14 -5.52 8.32 -1.85
C ASP A 14 -4.00 8.37 -1.77
N THR A 15 -3.38 8.32 -2.95
CA THR A 15 -1.93 8.29 -3.13
C THR A 15 -1.23 9.49 -2.51
N SER A 16 -1.83 10.68 -2.57
CA SER A 16 -1.18 11.91 -2.07
C SER A 16 -0.91 11.86 -0.57
N ILE A 17 -1.82 11.28 0.20
CA ILE A 17 -1.64 11.12 1.65
C ILE A 17 -0.52 10.11 1.94
N LEU A 18 -0.51 8.99 1.24
CA LEU A 18 0.52 7.97 1.43
C LEU A 18 1.91 8.49 1.08
N VAL A 19 2.05 9.23 -0.01
CA VAL A 19 3.31 9.87 -0.40
C VAL A 19 3.77 10.87 0.66
N ARG A 20 2.85 11.67 1.20
CA ARG A 20 3.17 12.64 2.25
C ARG A 20 3.65 11.96 3.53
N LEU A 21 3.02 10.88 3.93
CA LEU A 21 3.45 10.11 5.10
C LEU A 21 4.82 9.45 4.87
N ALA A 22 5.09 8.98 3.66
CA ALA A 22 6.35 8.33 3.33
C ALA A 22 7.53 9.32 3.21
N THR A 23 7.29 10.54 2.71
CA THR A 23 8.34 11.54 2.50
C THR A 23 8.53 12.49 3.66
N GLY A 24 7.48 12.76 4.43
CA GLY A 24 7.47 13.81 5.44
C GLY A 24 7.49 15.22 4.85
N ASP A 25 7.22 15.37 3.55
CA ASP A 25 7.35 16.64 2.82
C ASP A 25 6.00 17.06 2.20
N PRO A 26 5.58 18.32 2.39
CA PRO A 26 6.16 19.34 3.28
C PRO A 26 5.93 19.01 4.76
N GLU A 27 6.83 19.48 5.63
CA GLU A 27 6.83 19.12 7.05
C GLU A 27 5.52 19.44 7.77
N ASP A 28 4.99 20.66 7.60
CA ASP A 28 3.72 21.08 8.20
C ASP A 28 2.54 20.28 7.62
N GLY A 29 2.56 19.94 6.33
CA GLY A 29 1.58 19.08 5.72
C GLY A 29 1.62 17.66 6.25
N PHE A 30 2.82 17.13 6.49
CA PHE A 30 3.03 15.83 7.12
C PHE A 30 2.47 15.80 8.54
N GLU A 31 2.86 16.79 9.36
CA GLU A 31 2.36 16.88 10.75
C GLU A 31 0.85 17.00 10.82
N GLN A 32 0.26 17.77 9.91
CA GLN A 32 -1.21 17.90 9.82
C GLN A 32 -1.88 16.58 9.46
N CYS A 33 -1.31 15.83 8.50
CA CYS A 33 -1.82 14.50 8.14
C CYS A 33 -1.77 13.54 9.32
N VAL A 34 -0.65 13.50 10.04
CA VAL A 34 -0.49 12.64 11.21
C VAL A 34 -1.52 12.98 12.28
N ARG A 35 -1.70 14.27 12.57
CA ARG A 35 -2.71 14.71 13.57
C ARG A 35 -4.12 14.33 13.18
N LYS A 36 -4.50 14.52 11.92
CA LYS A 36 -5.84 14.21 11.44
C LYS A 36 -6.11 12.71 11.45
N LEU A 37 -5.15 11.90 11.01
CA LEU A 37 -5.27 10.44 11.04
C LEU A 37 -5.33 9.92 12.47
N THR A 38 -4.49 10.44 13.35
CA THR A 38 -4.50 10.06 14.76
C THR A 38 -5.86 10.39 15.41
N ALA A 39 -6.42 11.56 15.10
CA ALA A 39 -7.74 11.94 15.59
C ALA A 39 -8.84 10.99 15.10
N LEU A 40 -8.81 10.59 13.83
CA LEU A 40 -9.77 9.62 13.30
C LEU A 40 -9.68 8.28 14.03
N ILE A 41 -8.48 7.80 14.27
CA ILE A 41 -8.24 6.52 14.93
C ILE A 41 -8.64 6.57 16.40
N GLU A 42 -8.23 7.62 17.13
CA GLU A 42 -8.43 7.71 18.58
C GLU A 42 -9.84 8.16 18.96
N ARG A 43 -10.42 9.13 18.23
CA ARG A 43 -11.74 9.70 18.56
C ARG A 43 -12.88 8.93 17.93
N ASP A 44 -12.71 8.55 16.67
CA ASP A 44 -13.77 7.94 15.87
C ASP A 44 -13.63 6.43 15.75
N ASP A 45 -12.59 5.86 16.38
CA ASP A 45 -12.26 4.41 16.32
C ASP A 45 -12.17 3.93 14.87
N ALA A 46 -11.63 4.77 13.99
CA ALA A 46 -11.51 4.46 12.56
C ALA A 46 -10.34 3.54 12.28
N GLU A 47 -10.53 2.66 11.31
CA GLU A 47 -9.43 1.93 10.67
C GLU A 47 -9.20 2.55 9.30
N VAL A 48 -7.94 2.87 8.99
CA VAL A 48 -7.56 3.55 7.75
C VAL A 48 -6.77 2.60 6.86
N PHE A 49 -7.15 2.50 5.60
CA PHE A 49 -6.59 1.54 4.65
C PHE A 49 -6.04 2.21 3.39
N ALA A 50 -5.01 1.58 2.82
CA ALA A 50 -4.48 1.90 1.51
C ALA A 50 -4.58 0.67 0.61
N SER A 51 -5.15 0.84 -0.59
CA SER A 51 -5.26 -0.23 -1.57
C SER A 51 -3.92 -0.52 -2.25
N ASN A 52 -3.82 -1.69 -2.90
CA ASN A 52 -2.65 -2.02 -3.70
C ASN A 52 -2.41 -0.99 -4.81
N GLN A 53 -3.48 -0.46 -5.42
CA GLN A 53 -3.34 0.58 -6.44
C GLN A 53 -2.70 1.85 -5.86
N VAL A 54 -3.15 2.30 -4.71
CA VAL A 54 -2.59 3.48 -4.02
C VAL A 54 -1.13 3.23 -3.63
N ILE A 55 -0.82 2.06 -3.10
CA ILE A 55 0.55 1.67 -2.75
C ILE A 55 1.44 1.68 -4.00
N GLY A 56 0.98 1.11 -5.11
CA GLY A 56 1.69 1.09 -6.38
C GLY A 56 1.94 2.48 -6.94
N GLU A 57 0.92 3.34 -6.93
CA GLU A 57 1.06 4.73 -7.39
C GLU A 57 2.01 5.53 -6.51
N ALA A 58 1.98 5.34 -5.20
CA ALA A 58 2.91 5.98 -4.27
C ALA A 58 4.36 5.52 -4.54
N TYR A 59 4.55 4.24 -4.79
CA TYR A 59 5.87 3.69 -5.16
C TYR A 59 6.43 4.36 -6.41
N VAL A 60 5.62 4.53 -7.44
CA VAL A 60 6.04 5.21 -8.67
C VAL A 60 6.33 6.70 -8.40
N ALA A 61 5.47 7.38 -7.66
CA ALA A 61 5.64 8.78 -7.33
C ALA A 61 6.93 9.05 -6.54
N LEU A 62 7.25 8.21 -5.57
CA LEU A 62 8.48 8.32 -4.77
C LEU A 62 9.73 8.25 -5.65
N GLN A 63 9.73 7.39 -6.66
CA GLN A 63 10.85 7.28 -7.59
C GLN A 63 10.96 8.46 -8.54
N HIS A 64 9.85 8.86 -9.17
CA HIS A 64 9.85 9.84 -10.25
C HIS A 64 9.81 11.29 -9.79
N HIS A 65 9.12 11.59 -8.69
CA HIS A 65 8.98 12.97 -8.19
C HIS A 65 9.95 13.31 -7.06
N TYR A 66 10.41 12.31 -6.32
CA TYR A 66 11.29 12.51 -5.16
C TYR A 66 12.67 11.88 -5.33
N GLY A 67 12.92 11.22 -6.44
CA GLY A 67 14.23 10.62 -6.74
C GLY A 67 14.63 9.50 -5.78
N VAL A 68 13.67 8.87 -5.12
CA VAL A 68 13.91 7.78 -4.16
C VAL A 68 14.22 6.50 -4.93
N SER A 69 15.20 5.72 -4.47
CA SER A 69 15.50 4.42 -5.08
C SER A 69 14.34 3.44 -4.88
N LYS A 70 14.28 2.41 -5.71
CA LYS A 70 13.27 1.35 -5.58
C LYS A 70 13.29 0.70 -4.20
N LEU A 71 14.48 0.41 -3.69
CA LEU A 71 14.65 -0.19 -2.37
C LEU A 71 14.15 0.73 -1.26
N ASP A 72 14.55 2.00 -1.30
CA ASP A 72 14.17 2.97 -0.29
C ASP A 72 12.67 3.30 -0.36
N ALA A 73 12.10 3.35 -1.56
CA ALA A 73 10.67 3.57 -1.73
C ALA A 73 9.86 2.43 -1.09
N ARG A 74 10.25 1.18 -1.33
CA ARG A 74 9.60 0.02 -0.70
C ARG A 74 9.73 0.03 0.81
N ALA A 75 10.92 0.36 1.32
CA ALA A 75 11.17 0.44 2.76
C ALA A 75 10.33 1.53 3.42
N ALA A 76 10.23 2.71 2.80
CA ALA A 76 9.44 3.81 3.31
C ALA A 76 7.95 3.45 3.37
N LEU A 77 7.41 2.83 2.31
CA LEU A 77 6.02 2.39 2.27
C LEU A 77 5.73 1.32 3.33
N ALA A 78 6.63 0.34 3.48
CA ALA A 78 6.50 -0.67 4.52
C ALA A 78 6.47 -0.05 5.92
N SER A 79 7.33 0.92 6.17
CA SER A 79 7.39 1.64 7.45
C SER A 79 6.08 2.36 7.75
N VAL A 80 5.51 3.09 6.78
CA VAL A 80 4.23 3.78 6.95
C VAL A 80 3.11 2.79 7.23
N LEU A 81 3.05 1.69 6.48
CA LEU A 81 2.00 0.68 6.62
C LEU A 81 2.11 -0.13 7.93
N LYS A 82 3.25 -0.07 8.60
CA LYS A 82 3.46 -0.67 9.94
C LYS A 82 3.28 0.33 11.08
N SER A 83 3.07 1.61 10.77
CA SER A 83 3.05 2.68 11.78
C SER A 83 1.82 2.67 12.69
N GLY A 84 0.75 2.01 12.30
CA GLY A 84 -0.53 2.05 12.99
C GLY A 84 -1.47 3.15 12.49
N LEU A 85 -1.00 4.06 11.63
CA LEU A 85 -1.84 5.12 11.05
C LEU A 85 -2.65 4.62 9.86
N VAL A 86 -2.13 3.65 9.14
CA VAL A 86 -2.75 3.07 7.96
C VAL A 86 -2.32 1.62 7.82
N ALA A 87 -3.20 0.78 7.31
CA ALA A 87 -2.90 -0.62 7.03
C ALA A 87 -3.13 -0.94 5.55
N PRO A 88 -2.45 -1.95 5.00
CA PRO A 88 -2.76 -2.39 3.65
C PRO A 88 -4.16 -3.01 3.60
N LEU A 89 -4.96 -2.58 2.63
CA LEU A 89 -6.33 -3.11 2.47
C LEU A 89 -6.33 -4.63 2.27
N ASN A 90 -5.35 -5.15 1.56
CA ASN A 90 -5.23 -6.59 1.30
C ASN A 90 -4.54 -7.37 2.43
N GLY A 91 -4.22 -6.70 3.54
CA GLY A 91 -3.68 -7.38 4.71
C GLY A 91 -2.18 -7.58 4.70
N ALA A 92 -1.68 -8.36 5.65
CA ALA A 92 -0.26 -8.52 5.94
C ALA A 92 0.56 -9.11 4.78
N GLY A 93 -0.06 -9.80 3.84
CA GLY A 93 0.63 -10.36 2.66
C GLY A 93 1.31 -9.30 1.79
N VAL A 94 0.84 -8.06 1.84
CA VAL A 94 1.45 -6.94 1.09
C VAL A 94 2.88 -6.67 1.56
N PHE A 95 3.20 -6.92 2.83
CA PHE A 95 4.56 -6.74 3.35
C PHE A 95 5.57 -7.68 2.68
N ALA A 96 5.16 -8.90 2.36
CA ALA A 96 6.02 -9.83 1.62
C ALA A 96 6.36 -9.26 0.23
N ALA A 97 5.40 -8.60 -0.44
CA ALA A 97 5.65 -7.94 -1.72
C ALA A 97 6.60 -6.76 -1.59
N LEU A 98 6.43 -5.93 -0.55
CA LEU A 98 7.29 -4.78 -0.30
C LEU A 98 8.72 -5.17 0.08
N GLU A 99 8.88 -6.28 0.78
CA GLU A 99 10.17 -6.75 1.31
C GLU A 99 10.90 -7.69 0.33
N ALA A 100 10.29 -8.09 -0.77
CA ALA A 100 10.92 -8.95 -1.76
C ALA A 100 12.06 -8.22 -2.47
N ASP A 101 13.25 -8.84 -2.49
CA ASP A 101 14.47 -8.26 -3.05
C ASP A 101 14.90 -8.90 -4.36
N ALA A 102 14.21 -9.93 -4.82
CA ALA A 102 14.53 -10.66 -6.04
C ALA A 102 13.27 -11.03 -6.81
N GLY A 103 13.40 -11.35 -8.08
CA GLY A 103 12.30 -11.72 -8.95
C GLY A 103 11.63 -10.52 -9.60
N CYS A 104 10.31 -10.58 -9.79
CA CYS A 104 9.56 -9.49 -10.39
C CYS A 104 9.43 -8.29 -9.45
N GLY A 105 9.15 -7.12 -10.05
CA GLY A 105 9.02 -5.87 -9.30
C GLY A 105 7.76 -5.80 -8.44
N LEU A 106 7.69 -4.72 -7.65
CA LEU A 106 6.58 -4.51 -6.71
C LEU A 106 5.23 -4.43 -7.41
N LEU A 107 5.13 -3.68 -8.52
CA LEU A 107 3.84 -3.51 -9.21
C LEU A 107 3.27 -4.84 -9.67
N ASP A 108 4.10 -5.70 -10.25
CA ASP A 108 3.68 -7.03 -10.68
C ASP A 108 3.16 -7.88 -9.52
N ARG A 109 3.83 -7.78 -8.37
CA ARG A 109 3.43 -8.51 -7.16
C ARG A 109 2.10 -8.01 -6.61
N LEU A 110 1.88 -6.69 -6.63
CA LEU A 110 0.62 -6.09 -6.17
C LEU A 110 -0.54 -6.48 -7.10
N ILE A 111 -0.31 -6.50 -8.41
CA ILE A 111 -1.30 -6.93 -9.39
C ILE A 111 -1.67 -8.40 -9.18
N ALA A 112 -0.67 -9.27 -9.05
CA ALA A 112 -0.89 -10.69 -8.80
C ALA A 112 -1.63 -10.95 -7.48
N ASP A 113 -1.31 -10.17 -6.44
CA ASP A 113 -2.00 -10.24 -5.16
C ASP A 113 -3.48 -9.91 -5.27
N ASP A 114 -3.84 -8.86 -6.02
CA ASP A 114 -5.24 -8.49 -6.24
C ASP A 114 -6.02 -9.60 -6.94
N TYR A 115 -5.44 -10.18 -7.99
CA TYR A 115 -6.11 -11.26 -8.73
C TYR A 115 -6.24 -12.52 -7.90
N ARG A 116 -5.21 -12.87 -7.14
CA ARG A 116 -5.26 -14.03 -6.23
C ARG A 116 -6.36 -13.88 -5.20
N ARG A 117 -6.56 -12.67 -4.65
CA ARG A 117 -7.64 -12.40 -3.70
C ARG A 117 -9.02 -12.52 -4.31
N ALA A 118 -9.14 -12.26 -5.60
CA ALA A 118 -10.35 -12.49 -6.37
C ALA A 118 -10.49 -13.93 -6.85
N GLU A 119 -9.60 -14.82 -6.42
CA GLU A 119 -9.55 -16.23 -6.82
C GLU A 119 -9.35 -16.42 -8.32
N LEU A 120 -8.55 -15.52 -8.93
CA LEU A 120 -8.21 -15.54 -10.35
C LEU A 120 -6.76 -15.93 -10.55
N THR A 121 -6.51 -16.69 -11.62
CA THR A 121 -5.15 -16.94 -12.09
C THR A 121 -4.70 -15.79 -12.97
N THR A 122 -3.54 -15.21 -12.68
CA THR A 122 -2.97 -14.14 -13.50
C THR A 122 -2.28 -14.73 -14.73
N LEU A 123 -2.64 -14.26 -15.92
CA LEU A 123 -1.94 -14.59 -17.16
C LEU A 123 -0.98 -13.45 -17.52
N MET A 124 0.24 -13.82 -17.97
CA MET A 124 1.26 -12.82 -18.27
C MET A 124 2.32 -13.40 -19.23
N LEU A 125 3.18 -12.54 -19.74
CA LEU A 125 4.25 -12.93 -20.65
C LEU A 125 5.65 -12.94 -19.98
N ASP A 126 5.83 -12.22 -18.88
CA ASP A 126 7.10 -12.09 -18.19
C ASP A 126 7.40 -13.34 -17.35
N ARG A 127 8.61 -13.92 -17.55
CA ARG A 127 9.06 -15.10 -16.82
C ARG A 127 9.19 -14.87 -15.32
N LYS A 128 9.65 -13.68 -14.90
CA LYS A 128 9.85 -13.36 -13.49
C LYS A 128 8.54 -13.37 -12.73
N MET A 129 7.51 -12.78 -13.33
CA MET A 129 6.18 -12.75 -12.73
C MET A 129 5.56 -14.14 -12.69
N SER A 130 5.82 -15.01 -13.67
CA SER A 130 5.27 -16.37 -13.70
C SER A 130 5.77 -17.26 -12.56
N ALA A 131 6.83 -16.86 -11.85
CA ALA A 131 7.30 -17.57 -10.67
C ALA A 131 6.43 -17.32 -9.42
N LEU A 132 5.56 -16.32 -9.45
CA LEU A 132 4.64 -16.04 -8.34
C LEU A 132 3.53 -17.09 -8.27
N SER A 133 2.99 -17.28 -7.06
CA SER A 133 1.83 -18.15 -6.84
C SER A 133 0.63 -17.67 -7.65
N GLU A 134 -0.12 -18.62 -8.25
CA GLU A 134 -1.34 -18.33 -9.01
C GLU A 134 -1.10 -17.48 -10.27
N VAL A 135 0.13 -17.49 -10.80
CA VAL A 135 0.50 -16.80 -12.04
C VAL A 135 0.92 -17.82 -13.08
N ARG A 136 0.42 -17.69 -14.31
CA ARG A 136 0.73 -18.55 -15.45
C ARG A 136 1.25 -17.73 -16.62
N ARG A 137 2.29 -18.24 -17.26
CA ARG A 137 2.77 -17.67 -18.51
C ARG A 137 1.85 -18.08 -19.65
N LEU A 138 1.42 -17.10 -20.43
CA LEU A 138 0.58 -17.34 -21.59
C LEU A 138 1.36 -18.03 -22.71
#